data_6a692726eab75af0796b9570ab5818a1
#
_entry.id   6a692726eab75af0796b9570ab5818a1
#
_cell.length_a   1.000
_cell.length_b   1.000
_cell.length_c   1.000
_cell.angle_alpha   90.00
_cell.angle_beta   90.00
_cell.angle_gamma   90.00
#
_symmetry.space_group_name_H-M   'P 1'
#
loop_
_entity.id
_entity.type
_entity.pdbx_description
1 polymer ?
#
loop_
_entity_poly.entity_id
_entity_poly.type
_entity_poly.pdbx_seq_one_letter_code
_entity_poly.pdbx_strand_id
1 'polypeptide(L)'
;NINISEATIALIDSLKSTTGAFGLAGTGSEYKIVTEMFLYKFFNDKFGYEAKRDQIYGERLSKAEKWDAEYDKFTEEEVEDLFSYLPASVPLLKPEHTLSHLYNSATKGDFSTILDATLVDIASLNADTFSVTTSGKSKVNIFFPLTTFVTDTQKRDEFAKSLMRNVASFTFEDVFD
;
A
#
# COMPACT_ATOMS: atom_id res chain seq x y z
N ASN A 1 20.65 -5.53 12.16
CA ASN A 1 19.85 -4.31 12.38
C ASN A 1 19.94 -3.40 11.16
N ILE A 2 18.95 -3.50 10.29
CA ILE A 2 18.83 -2.59 9.14
C ILE A 2 18.37 -1.24 9.70
N ASN A 3 19.16 -0.20 9.46
CA ASN A 3 18.77 1.15 9.80
C ASN A 3 17.55 1.54 8.96
N ILE A 4 16.54 2.15 9.60
CA ILE A 4 15.34 2.65 8.93
C ILE A 4 15.70 3.52 7.70
N SER A 5 16.75 4.35 7.82
CA SER A 5 17.20 5.21 6.72
C SER A 5 17.72 4.41 5.53
N GLU A 6 18.44 3.32 5.78
CA GLU A 6 18.96 2.45 4.72
C GLU A 6 17.84 1.73 4.00
N ALA A 7 16.87 1.19 4.75
CA ALA A 7 15.71 0.51 4.18
C ALA A 7 14.87 1.48 3.33
N THR A 8 14.66 2.70 3.83
CA THR A 8 13.92 3.74 3.14
C THR A 8 14.60 4.14 1.83
N ILE A 9 15.92 4.39 1.88
CA ILE A 9 16.69 4.75 0.70
C ILE A 9 16.66 3.62 -0.34
N ALA A 10 16.84 2.39 0.10
CA ALA A 10 16.82 1.22 -0.80
C ALA A 10 15.47 1.07 -1.50
N LEU A 11 14.37 1.26 -0.76
CA LEU A 11 13.02 1.19 -1.36
C LEU A 11 12.81 2.34 -2.36
N ILE A 12 13.18 3.56 -1.99
CA ILE A 12 13.07 4.73 -2.88
C ILE A 12 13.89 4.50 -4.15
N ASP A 13 15.13 4.03 -4.03
CA ASP A 13 15.99 3.76 -5.19
C ASP A 13 15.40 2.68 -6.09
N SER A 14 14.82 1.64 -5.51
CA SER A 14 14.14 0.58 -6.24
C SER A 14 12.96 1.13 -7.05
N LEU A 15 12.13 1.96 -6.41
CA LEU A 15 10.99 2.60 -7.07
C LEU A 15 11.43 3.56 -8.19
N LYS A 16 12.48 4.33 -7.96
CA LYS A 16 13.04 5.22 -8.98
C LYS A 16 13.60 4.46 -10.17
N SER A 17 14.21 3.30 -9.93
CA SER A 17 14.69 2.43 -11.01
C SER A 17 13.54 2.01 -11.92
N THR A 18 12.40 1.67 -11.34
CA THR A 18 11.20 1.31 -12.11
C THR A 18 10.64 2.51 -12.87
N THR A 19 10.47 3.66 -12.23
CA THR A 19 9.97 4.86 -12.93
C THR A 19 10.88 5.26 -14.07
N GLY A 20 12.20 5.15 -13.87
CA GLY A 20 13.19 5.41 -14.93
C GLY A 20 13.06 4.47 -16.10
N ALA A 21 12.84 3.17 -15.83
CA ALA A 21 12.68 2.17 -16.88
C ALA A 21 11.42 2.41 -17.74
N PHE A 22 10.43 3.10 -17.20
CA PHE A 22 9.19 3.43 -17.91
C PHE A 22 9.15 4.89 -18.40
N GLY A 23 10.30 5.57 -18.44
CA GLY A 23 10.42 6.89 -19.06
C GLY A 23 9.98 8.06 -18.19
N LEU A 24 9.85 7.87 -16.89
CA LEU A 24 9.34 8.91 -15.97
C LEU A 24 10.44 9.58 -15.13
N ALA A 25 11.72 9.23 -15.36
CA ALA A 25 12.83 9.78 -14.58
C ALA A 25 12.88 11.31 -14.67
N GLY A 26 13.06 11.96 -13.54
CA GLY A 26 13.21 13.41 -13.46
C GLY A 26 11.92 14.20 -13.67
N THR A 27 10.78 13.54 -13.78
CA THR A 27 9.48 14.19 -13.94
C THR A 27 8.81 14.40 -12.59
N GLY A 28 7.84 15.32 -12.52
CA GLY A 28 7.01 15.48 -11.33
C GLY A 28 6.20 14.22 -11.02
N SER A 29 5.87 13.44 -12.05
CA SER A 29 5.16 12.16 -11.90
C SER A 29 5.99 11.13 -11.13
N GLU A 30 7.30 11.10 -11.35
CA GLU A 30 8.20 10.19 -10.61
C GLU A 30 8.08 10.41 -9.11
N TYR A 31 8.15 11.66 -8.66
CA TYR A 31 8.05 11.99 -7.24
C TYR A 31 6.71 11.51 -6.65
N LYS A 32 5.62 11.75 -7.36
CA LYS A 32 4.28 11.34 -6.92
C LYS A 32 4.16 9.83 -6.79
N ILE A 33 4.65 9.10 -7.79
CA ILE A 33 4.59 7.64 -7.81
C ILE A 33 5.41 7.05 -6.68
N VAL A 34 6.65 7.51 -6.53
CA VAL A 34 7.57 7.01 -5.48
C VAL A 34 6.97 7.26 -4.10
N THR A 35 6.49 8.46 -3.85
CA THR A 35 5.88 8.83 -2.56
C THR A 35 4.66 7.98 -2.26
N GLU A 36 3.78 7.81 -3.23
CA GLU A 36 2.52 7.09 -3.03
C GLU A 36 2.77 5.59 -2.78
N MET A 37 3.67 4.96 -3.54
CA MET A 37 3.99 3.55 -3.35
C MET A 37 4.71 3.32 -2.03
N PHE A 38 5.58 4.26 -1.62
CA PHE A 38 6.20 4.21 -0.30
C PHE A 38 5.15 4.26 0.80
N LEU A 39 4.21 5.20 0.71
CA LEU A 39 3.12 5.32 1.70
C LEU A 39 2.21 4.09 1.69
N TYR A 40 1.92 3.54 0.54
CA TYR A 40 1.14 2.30 0.45
C TYR A 40 1.82 1.17 1.22
N LYS A 41 3.12 0.98 1.00
CA LYS A 41 3.89 -0.05 1.71
C LYS A 41 3.90 0.20 3.21
N PHE A 42 4.10 1.44 3.62
CA PHE A 42 4.06 1.82 5.03
C PHE A 42 2.68 1.51 5.63
N PHE A 43 1.60 1.86 4.94
CA PHE A 43 0.23 1.56 5.40
C PHE A 43 0.01 0.06 5.56
N ASN A 44 0.44 -0.72 4.59
CA ASN A 44 0.28 -2.17 4.63
C ASN A 44 0.99 -2.78 5.84
N ASP A 45 2.25 -2.42 6.03
CA ASP A 45 3.05 -2.99 7.12
C ASP A 45 2.60 -2.49 8.48
N LYS A 46 2.21 -1.22 8.60
CA LYS A 46 1.70 -0.65 9.85
C LYS A 46 0.36 -1.28 10.24
N PHE A 47 -0.54 -1.42 9.29
CA PHE A 47 -1.81 -2.10 9.54
C PHE A 47 -1.57 -3.53 10.02
N GLY A 48 -0.72 -4.29 9.35
CA GLY A 48 -0.40 -5.66 9.74
C GLY A 48 0.20 -5.76 11.14
N TYR A 49 1.12 -4.85 11.46
CA TYR A 49 1.74 -4.79 12.77
C TYR A 49 0.69 -4.57 13.87
N GLU A 50 -0.17 -3.58 13.69
CA GLU A 50 -1.20 -3.26 14.69
C GLU A 50 -2.29 -4.33 14.77
N ALA A 51 -2.71 -4.89 13.63
CA ALA A 51 -3.72 -5.95 13.60
C ALA A 51 -3.24 -7.19 14.36
N LYS A 52 -1.96 -7.57 14.21
CA LYS A 52 -1.38 -8.71 14.94
C LYS A 52 -1.29 -8.48 16.43
N ARG A 53 -1.37 -7.24 16.89
CA ARG A 53 -1.33 -6.87 18.31
C ARG A 53 -2.71 -6.67 18.91
N ASP A 54 -3.77 -6.76 18.09
CA ASP A 54 -5.13 -6.61 18.59
C ASP A 54 -5.49 -7.72 19.58
N GLN A 55 -6.22 -7.37 20.65
CA GLN A 55 -6.56 -8.30 21.71
C GLN A 55 -7.51 -9.42 21.27
N ILE A 56 -8.35 -9.14 20.28
CA ILE A 56 -9.37 -10.11 19.82
C ILE A 56 -8.85 -10.93 18.64
N TYR A 57 -8.32 -10.29 17.63
CA TYR A 57 -7.93 -10.95 16.37
C TYR A 57 -6.42 -11.17 16.22
N GLY A 58 -5.62 -10.56 17.09
CA GLY A 58 -4.17 -10.59 16.96
C GLY A 58 -3.56 -11.99 17.02
N GLU A 59 -4.07 -12.84 17.91
CA GLU A 59 -3.57 -14.21 18.04
C GLU A 59 -3.79 -15.00 16.75
N ARG A 60 -4.99 -14.90 16.18
CA ARG A 60 -5.33 -15.58 14.93
C ARG A 60 -4.39 -15.15 13.80
N LEU A 61 -4.14 -13.84 13.70
CA LEU A 61 -3.26 -13.29 12.65
C LEU A 61 -1.79 -13.60 12.90
N SER A 62 -1.34 -13.58 14.16
CA SER A 62 0.06 -13.84 14.51
C SER A 62 0.45 -15.31 14.37
N LYS A 63 -0.47 -16.23 14.57
CA LYS A 63 -0.23 -17.66 14.45
C LYS A 63 -0.14 -18.12 13.01
N ALA A 64 -0.72 -17.38 12.09
CA ALA A 64 -0.70 -17.73 10.68
C ALA A 64 0.71 -17.58 10.12
N GLU A 65 1.06 -18.39 9.14
CA GLU A 65 2.33 -18.25 8.43
C GLU A 65 2.46 -16.87 7.81
N LYS A 66 1.36 -16.37 7.24
CA LYS A 66 1.25 -15.00 6.70
C LYS A 66 -0.03 -14.38 7.24
N TRP A 67 0.10 -13.26 7.96
CA TRP A 67 -1.04 -12.59 8.56
C TRP A 67 -2.06 -12.16 7.50
N ASP A 68 -1.59 -11.67 6.37
CA ASP A 68 -2.46 -11.14 5.31
C ASP A 68 -3.23 -12.24 4.57
N ALA A 69 -2.65 -13.43 4.44
CA ALA A 69 -3.37 -14.58 3.90
C ALA A 69 -4.51 -15.01 4.84
N GLU A 70 -4.29 -14.95 6.14
CA GLU A 70 -5.33 -15.22 7.14
C GLU A 70 -6.38 -14.12 7.14
N TYR A 71 -5.96 -12.87 7.00
CA TYR A 71 -6.85 -11.72 6.92
C TYR A 71 -7.80 -11.81 5.71
N ASP A 72 -7.34 -12.37 4.60
CA ASP A 72 -8.18 -12.62 3.42
C ASP A 72 -9.38 -13.52 3.72
N LYS A 73 -9.33 -14.31 4.78
CA LYS A 73 -10.41 -15.20 5.18
C LYS A 73 -11.44 -14.54 6.10
N PHE A 74 -11.21 -13.30 6.52
CA PHE A 74 -12.12 -12.60 7.41
C PHE A 74 -13.44 -12.29 6.72
N THR A 75 -14.55 -12.40 7.46
CA THR A 75 -15.84 -11.91 7.00
C THR A 75 -15.89 -10.39 7.09
N GLU A 76 -16.84 -9.77 6.39
CA GLU A 76 -17.03 -8.32 6.48
C GLU A 76 -17.27 -7.86 7.92
N GLU A 77 -18.05 -8.64 8.68
CA GLU A 77 -18.31 -8.35 10.09
C GLU A 77 -17.02 -8.38 10.92
N GLU A 78 -16.16 -9.37 10.69
CA GLU A 78 -14.87 -9.48 11.38
C GLU A 78 -13.95 -8.31 11.03
N VAL A 79 -13.95 -7.88 9.79
CA VAL A 79 -13.15 -6.72 9.34
C VAL A 79 -13.61 -5.45 10.05
N GLU A 80 -14.90 -5.19 10.06
CA GLU A 80 -15.47 -4.02 10.75
C GLU A 80 -15.19 -4.05 12.25
N ASP A 81 -15.28 -5.24 12.84
CA ASP A 81 -14.99 -5.44 14.26
C ASP A 81 -13.52 -5.11 14.57
N LEU A 82 -12.60 -5.63 13.77
CA LEU A 82 -11.17 -5.33 13.90
C LEU A 82 -10.94 -3.81 13.77
N PHE A 83 -11.53 -3.17 12.78
CA PHE A 83 -11.38 -1.71 12.59
C PHE A 83 -11.80 -0.93 13.84
N SER A 84 -12.86 -1.37 14.51
CA SER A 84 -13.37 -0.71 15.72
C SER A 84 -12.41 -0.80 16.89
N TYR A 85 -11.55 -1.80 16.93
CA TYR A 85 -10.59 -2.01 18.02
C TYR A 85 -9.24 -1.35 17.78
N LEU A 86 -8.91 -1.01 16.54
CA LEU A 86 -7.62 -0.41 16.22
C LEU A 86 -7.57 1.07 16.64
N PRO A 87 -6.40 1.56 17.08
CA PRO A 87 -6.24 2.99 17.37
C PRO A 87 -6.58 3.85 16.16
N ALA A 88 -7.15 5.04 16.40
CA ALA A 88 -7.58 5.95 15.33
C ALA A 88 -6.43 6.39 14.41
N SER A 89 -5.19 6.32 14.88
CA SER A 89 -4.01 6.70 14.09
C SER A 89 -3.53 5.61 13.13
N VAL A 90 -4.09 4.41 13.21
CA VAL A 90 -3.66 3.29 12.36
C VAL A 90 -4.36 3.38 11.01
N PRO A 91 -3.59 3.32 9.90
CA PRO A 91 -4.22 3.29 8.58
C PRO A 91 -5.00 1.99 8.41
N LEU A 92 -6.20 2.08 7.85
CA LEU A 92 -7.10 0.94 7.68
C LEU A 92 -6.96 0.36 6.28
N LEU A 93 -6.90 -0.97 6.21
CA LEU A 93 -6.91 -1.72 4.94
C LEU A 93 -7.97 -2.81 5.04
N LYS A 94 -8.77 -2.96 3.99
CA LYS A 94 -9.60 -4.15 3.83
C LYS A 94 -8.73 -5.31 3.33
N PRO A 95 -9.21 -6.57 3.44
CA PRO A 95 -8.42 -7.71 2.94
C PRO A 95 -7.94 -7.56 1.50
N GLU A 96 -8.80 -7.07 0.61
CA GLU A 96 -8.46 -6.87 -0.80
C GLU A 96 -7.44 -5.75 -1.04
N HIS A 97 -7.11 -4.96 -0.02
CA HIS A 97 -6.14 -3.88 -0.14
C HIS A 97 -4.70 -4.29 0.21
N THR A 98 -4.51 -5.48 0.79
CA THR A 98 -3.19 -5.88 1.26
C THR A 98 -2.23 -6.16 0.12
N LEU A 99 -0.94 -6.03 0.42
CA LEU A 99 0.13 -6.28 -0.54
C LEU A 99 0.04 -7.69 -1.14
N SER A 100 -0.15 -8.71 -0.30
CA SER A 100 -0.24 -10.09 -0.77
C SER A 100 -1.44 -10.31 -1.67
N HIS A 101 -2.59 -9.74 -1.32
CA HIS A 101 -3.78 -9.87 -2.15
C HIS A 101 -3.54 -9.25 -3.54
N LEU A 102 -2.99 -8.04 -3.58
CA LEU A 102 -2.65 -7.37 -4.85
C LEU A 102 -1.61 -8.16 -5.63
N TYR A 103 -0.55 -8.62 -4.96
CA TYR A 103 0.51 -9.37 -5.61
C TYR A 103 -0.03 -10.64 -6.28
N ASN A 104 -0.93 -11.35 -5.60
CA ASN A 104 -1.59 -12.52 -6.15
C ASN A 104 -2.52 -12.19 -7.33
N SER A 105 -2.98 -10.95 -7.41
CA SER A 105 -3.82 -10.48 -8.52
C SER A 105 -2.98 -10.01 -9.73
N ALA A 106 -1.66 -9.91 -9.58
CA ALA A 106 -0.79 -9.36 -10.62
C ALA A 106 -0.72 -10.21 -11.89
N THR A 107 -1.11 -11.47 -11.83
CA THR A 107 -1.17 -12.36 -12.99
C THR A 107 -2.46 -12.19 -13.80
N LYS A 108 -3.44 -11.48 -13.24
CA LYS A 108 -4.70 -11.21 -13.94
C LYS A 108 -4.50 -10.06 -14.93
N GLY A 109 -5.23 -10.07 -16.03
CA GLY A 109 -5.27 -8.93 -16.94
C GLY A 109 -5.78 -7.69 -16.24
N ASP A 110 -5.44 -6.51 -16.79
CA ASP A 110 -5.85 -5.21 -16.25
C ASP A 110 -5.34 -4.93 -14.84
N PHE A 111 -4.17 -5.44 -14.48
CA PHE A 111 -3.62 -5.23 -13.15
C PHE A 111 -3.39 -3.75 -12.84
N SER A 112 -3.02 -2.95 -13.83
CA SER A 112 -2.88 -1.49 -13.66
C SER A 112 -4.18 -0.85 -13.17
N THR A 113 -5.31 -1.26 -13.72
CA THR A 113 -6.62 -0.78 -13.30
C THR A 113 -6.94 -1.23 -11.86
N ILE A 114 -6.61 -2.47 -11.54
CA ILE A 114 -6.81 -3.02 -10.19
C ILE A 114 -5.99 -2.24 -9.17
N LEU A 115 -4.71 -2.00 -9.44
CA LEU A 115 -3.84 -1.25 -8.55
C LEU A 115 -4.35 0.18 -8.33
N ASP A 116 -4.66 0.89 -9.41
CA ASP A 116 -5.14 2.26 -9.34
C ASP A 116 -6.45 2.35 -8.53
N ALA A 117 -7.40 1.45 -8.78
CA ALA A 117 -8.66 1.42 -8.06
C ALA A 117 -8.47 1.10 -6.57
N THR A 118 -7.55 0.20 -6.26
CA THR A 118 -7.23 -0.15 -4.87
C THR A 118 -6.67 1.04 -4.11
N LEU A 119 -5.74 1.78 -4.71
CA LEU A 119 -5.16 2.97 -4.08
C LEU A 119 -6.23 4.03 -3.79
N VAL A 120 -7.10 4.28 -4.74
CA VAL A 120 -8.22 5.23 -4.55
C VAL A 120 -9.16 4.75 -3.44
N ASP A 121 -9.45 3.46 -3.38
CA ASP A 121 -10.32 2.88 -2.36
C ASP A 121 -9.71 3.00 -0.95
N ILE A 122 -8.41 2.76 -0.82
CA ILE A 122 -7.69 2.95 0.45
C ILE A 122 -7.76 4.43 0.87
N ALA A 123 -7.57 5.35 -0.06
CA ALA A 123 -7.66 6.78 0.25
C ALA A 123 -9.06 7.16 0.75
N SER A 124 -10.11 6.64 0.13
CA SER A 124 -11.49 6.89 0.56
C SER A 124 -11.76 6.31 1.95
N LEU A 125 -11.29 5.10 2.21
CA LEU A 125 -11.47 4.43 3.50
C LEU A 125 -10.81 5.22 4.64
N ASN A 126 -9.70 5.89 4.36
CA ASN A 126 -8.89 6.60 5.36
C ASN A 126 -9.02 8.13 5.28
N ALA A 127 -10.00 8.64 4.54
CA ALA A 127 -10.09 10.07 4.24
C ALA A 127 -10.20 10.95 5.49
N ASP A 128 -10.87 10.48 6.54
CA ASP A 128 -11.06 11.25 7.77
C ASP A 128 -9.77 11.46 8.57
N THR A 129 -8.84 10.52 8.48
CA THR A 129 -7.58 10.57 9.24
C THR A 129 -6.39 10.94 8.37
N PHE A 130 -6.35 10.48 7.13
CA PHE A 130 -5.20 10.59 6.23
C PHE A 130 -5.58 11.30 4.92
N SER A 131 -6.02 12.54 5.01
CA SER A 131 -6.22 13.38 3.84
C SER A 131 -5.41 14.66 3.98
N VAL A 132 -5.13 15.32 2.86
CA VAL A 132 -4.43 16.60 2.83
C VAL A 132 -5.47 17.71 2.62
N THR A 133 -5.44 18.74 3.45
CA THR A 133 -6.30 19.89 3.28
C THR A 133 -5.61 20.92 2.40
N THR A 134 -6.23 21.29 1.29
CA THR A 134 -5.71 22.32 0.39
C THR A 134 -5.98 23.71 0.95
N SER A 135 -5.35 24.73 0.35
CA SER A 135 -5.55 26.14 0.72
C SER A 135 -7.00 26.57 0.58
N GLY A 136 -7.81 25.90 -0.25
CA GLY A 136 -9.25 26.13 -0.36
C GLY A 136 -10.08 25.37 0.66
N LYS A 137 -9.45 24.77 1.66
CA LYS A 137 -10.07 23.95 2.72
C LYS A 137 -10.78 22.69 2.22
N SER A 138 -10.51 22.26 0.98
CA SER A 138 -10.98 20.99 0.44
C SER A 138 -10.02 19.88 0.84
N LYS A 139 -10.57 18.72 1.23
CA LYS A 139 -9.75 17.52 1.50
C LYS A 139 -9.37 16.87 0.18
N VAL A 140 -8.09 16.56 0.03
CA VAL A 140 -7.57 15.85 -1.13
C VAL A 140 -7.10 14.47 -0.66
N ASN A 141 -7.46 13.43 -1.39
CA ASN A 141 -7.02 12.07 -1.10
C ASN A 141 -5.50 11.96 -1.21
N ILE A 142 -4.89 11.17 -0.32
CA ILE A 142 -3.45 10.95 -0.32
C ILE A 142 -3.01 10.00 -1.43
N PHE A 143 -3.92 9.15 -1.93
CA PHE A 143 -3.65 8.23 -3.03
C PHE A 143 -4.56 8.57 -4.23
N PHE A 144 -3.99 8.45 -5.41
CA PHE A 144 -4.68 8.65 -6.68
C PHE A 144 -4.12 7.66 -7.70
N PRO A 145 -4.78 7.49 -8.87
CA PRO A 145 -4.28 6.57 -9.89
C PRO A 145 -2.86 6.91 -10.32
N LEU A 146 -2.00 5.91 -10.41
CA LEU A 146 -0.57 6.08 -10.75
C LEU A 146 -0.22 5.66 -12.15
N THR A 147 -0.85 4.58 -12.64
CA THR A 147 -0.37 3.92 -13.86
C THR A 147 -0.64 4.74 -15.10
N THR A 148 -1.58 5.68 -15.03
CA THR A 148 -1.91 6.57 -16.14
C THR A 148 -0.80 7.56 -16.46
N PHE A 149 0.17 7.75 -15.58
CA PHE A 149 1.38 8.53 -15.91
C PHE A 149 2.22 7.86 -17.00
N VAL A 150 2.11 6.54 -17.14
CA VAL A 150 2.68 5.82 -18.27
C VAL A 150 1.70 5.96 -19.43
N THR A 151 2.07 6.73 -20.46
CA THR A 151 1.17 7.07 -21.56
C THR A 151 0.89 5.91 -22.50
N ASP A 152 1.84 4.99 -22.65
CA ASP A 152 1.64 3.77 -23.42
C ASP A 152 0.78 2.79 -22.61
N THR A 153 -0.49 2.64 -23.01
CA THR A 153 -1.46 1.82 -22.31
C THR A 153 -1.05 0.35 -22.24
N GLN A 154 -0.28 -0.13 -23.21
CA GLN A 154 0.18 -1.53 -23.24
C GLN A 154 1.26 -1.82 -22.19
N LYS A 155 1.93 -0.79 -21.69
CA LYS A 155 3.00 -0.91 -20.70
C LYS A 155 2.52 -0.75 -19.27
N ARG A 156 1.29 -0.34 -19.07
CA ARG A 156 0.76 -0.02 -17.71
C ARG A 156 0.73 -1.23 -16.78
N ASP A 157 0.34 -2.40 -17.27
CA ASP A 157 0.28 -3.60 -16.43
C ASP A 157 1.68 -4.02 -15.96
N GLU A 158 2.68 -4.00 -16.85
CA GLU A 158 4.06 -4.29 -16.47
C GLU A 158 4.61 -3.26 -15.49
N PHE A 159 4.26 -1.99 -15.68
CA PHE A 159 4.64 -0.94 -14.75
C PHE A 159 4.07 -1.21 -13.36
N ALA A 160 2.77 -1.49 -13.27
CA ALA A 160 2.10 -1.80 -12.00
C ALA A 160 2.72 -3.02 -11.32
N LYS A 161 2.99 -4.10 -12.08
CA LYS A 161 3.64 -5.29 -11.55
C LYS A 161 5.04 -5.01 -11.02
N SER A 162 5.80 -4.16 -11.72
CA SER A 162 7.14 -3.77 -11.30
C SER A 162 7.12 -2.98 -10.00
N LEU A 163 6.17 -2.05 -9.85
CA LEU A 163 5.98 -1.31 -8.60
C LEU A 163 5.67 -2.25 -7.44
N MET A 164 4.81 -3.24 -7.67
CA MET A 164 4.48 -4.23 -6.63
C MET A 164 5.69 -5.07 -6.24
N ARG A 165 6.51 -5.49 -7.20
CA ARG A 165 7.75 -6.21 -6.91
C ARG A 165 8.71 -5.38 -6.07
N ASN A 166 8.81 -4.07 -6.35
CA ASN A 166 9.69 -3.19 -5.57
C ASN A 166 9.27 -3.18 -4.09
N VAL A 167 7.99 -2.95 -3.80
CA VAL A 167 7.53 -2.86 -2.42
C VAL A 167 7.49 -4.23 -1.72
N ALA A 168 7.29 -5.31 -2.44
CA ALA A 168 7.26 -6.66 -1.87
C ALA A 168 8.63 -7.11 -1.33
N SER A 169 9.72 -6.50 -1.82
CA SER A 169 11.08 -6.85 -1.42
C SER A 169 11.49 -6.24 -0.07
N PHE A 170 10.66 -5.40 0.53
CA PHE A 170 10.99 -4.67 1.76
C PHE A 170 9.97 -4.92 2.85
N THR A 171 10.39 -4.68 4.10
CA THR A 171 9.49 -4.69 5.25
C THR A 171 9.83 -3.54 6.18
N PHE A 172 8.80 -2.89 6.72
CA PHE A 172 8.93 -1.90 7.77
C PHE A 172 8.59 -2.46 9.15
N GLU A 173 8.28 -3.74 9.24
CA GLU A 173 7.81 -4.35 10.50
C GLU A 173 8.79 -4.15 11.64
N ASP A 174 10.09 -4.32 11.39
CA ASP A 174 11.14 -4.15 12.40
C ASP A 174 11.28 -2.71 12.90
N VAL A 175 10.77 -1.75 12.14
CA VAL A 175 10.81 -0.32 12.47
C VAL A 175 9.79 0.03 13.55
N PHE A 176 8.71 -0.72 13.66
CA PHE A 176 7.62 -0.43 14.58
C PHE A 176 7.84 -1.00 15.98
N ASP A 177 8.84 -1.87 16.15
CA ASP A 177 9.16 -2.47 17.44
C ASP A 177 9.90 -1.51 18.41
#